data_2845d563665ca46054b0556d4f47c335
#
_entry.id   2845d563665ca46054b0556d4f47c335
#
_cell.length_a   1.000
_cell.length_b   1.000
_cell.length_c   1.000
_cell.angle_alpha   90.00
_cell.angle_beta   90.00
_cell.angle_gamma   90.00
#
_symmetry.space_group_name_H-M   'P 1'
#
loop_
_entity.id
_entity.type
_entity.pdbx_description
1 polymer ?
#
loop_
_entity_poly.entity_id
_entity_poly.type
_entity_poly.pdbx_seq_one_letter_code
_entity_poly.pdbx_strand_id
1 'polypeptide(L)'
;MMEKLMKKVARIGVAVAIAALLVSSASISQAAIKPAEKATVGDDCTAAAAKIGKVAKGRGVDGSDLTCLVVPNGSYKGQTKWWYKDVKALNNIDWTIPANPGGYSLTADAITDALKAEGLLVSATSVYKPGAGGSVGLAAFQEIKGKPEAAMVTGIAMTGGLYSNKSTLNLLTSTPIAKVLREYDGIVVPASSKYRTLKQLLDDLVIKPNSVSIAGGSKGGIDHQVIGLLSQKAGIDPTKLNYVVFSGGPEVVTSLLSNSTQVGVSGALDFAPYVASGKLRYLGVSSAKKLPGIKAKTFVSQGYDLVYGNWRGIMAPADLSKADYLNFIKVIDIMHVSPSWQAQIVKNKWDNEFVAGAAFKSFLEKHIPEINAVMKGLGI
;
A
#
# COMPACT_ATOMS: atom_id res chain seq x y z
N MET A 1 -18.74 24.05 64.47
CA MET A 1 -19.01 22.85 63.62
C MET A 1 -18.60 23.05 62.20
N MET A 2 -18.62 24.24 61.59
CA MET A 2 -18.20 24.55 60.25
C MET A 2 -16.66 24.54 60.02
N GLU A 3 -15.87 24.91 61.02
CA GLU A 3 -14.39 24.96 60.86
C GLU A 3 -13.72 23.59 60.79
N LYS A 4 -14.34 22.55 61.39
CA LYS A 4 -13.88 21.15 61.25
C LYS A 4 -14.22 20.51 59.88
N LEU A 5 -15.23 21.06 59.17
CA LEU A 5 -15.62 20.56 57.84
C LEU A 5 -14.70 21.12 56.74
N MET A 6 -14.26 22.38 56.90
CA MET A 6 -13.34 22.99 55.90
C MET A 6 -11.93 22.40 55.90
N LYS A 7 -11.44 21.95 57.09
CA LYS A 7 -10.12 21.28 57.18
C LYS A 7 -10.12 19.84 56.62
N LYS A 8 -11.30 19.22 56.45
CA LYS A 8 -11.43 17.88 55.86
C LYS A 8 -11.51 17.91 54.32
N VAL A 9 -12.05 19.01 53.77
CA VAL A 9 -12.14 19.22 52.32
C VAL A 9 -10.79 19.63 51.71
N ALA A 10 -9.97 20.38 52.47
CA ALA A 10 -8.63 20.78 52.02
C ALA A 10 -7.59 19.63 51.99
N ARG A 11 -7.87 18.51 52.69
CA ARG A 11 -6.98 17.32 52.67
C ARG A 11 -7.33 16.29 51.56
N ILE A 12 -8.51 16.39 50.98
CA ILE A 12 -8.93 15.52 49.89
C ILE A 12 -8.56 16.13 48.52
N GLY A 13 -8.40 17.45 48.41
CA GLY A 13 -8.03 18.16 47.19
C GLY A 13 -6.55 18.05 46.79
N VAL A 14 -5.65 17.71 47.75
CA VAL A 14 -4.21 17.62 47.48
C VAL A 14 -3.77 16.20 47.10
N ALA A 15 -4.57 15.18 47.43
CA ALA A 15 -4.26 13.77 47.08
C ALA A 15 -4.72 13.40 45.67
N VAL A 16 -5.59 14.19 45.03
CA VAL A 16 -6.06 13.93 43.66
C VAL A 16 -5.20 14.64 42.59
N ALA A 17 -4.43 15.67 42.97
CA ALA A 17 -3.58 16.42 42.05
C ALA A 17 -2.18 15.79 41.81
N ILE A 18 -1.79 14.76 42.56
CA ILE A 18 -0.48 14.08 42.40
C ILE A 18 -0.62 12.75 41.64
N ALA A 19 -1.84 12.24 41.44
CA ALA A 19 -2.08 11.00 40.69
C ALA A 19 -2.32 11.21 39.18
N ALA A 20 -2.31 12.46 38.68
CA ALA A 20 -2.57 12.78 37.28
C ALA A 20 -1.30 13.16 36.48
N LEU A 21 -0.10 12.92 37.00
CA LEU A 21 1.20 13.18 36.32
C LEU A 21 2.09 11.93 36.21
N LEU A 22 1.50 10.75 36.37
CA LEU A 22 2.05 9.53 35.77
C LEU A 22 1.41 9.35 34.39
N VAL A 23 1.62 10.35 33.53
CA VAL A 23 1.53 10.14 32.09
C VAL A 23 2.51 9.02 31.80
N SER A 24 1.95 7.88 31.41
CA SER A 24 2.65 6.78 30.80
C SER A 24 3.82 7.31 29.96
N SER A 25 5.04 7.16 30.47
CA SER A 25 6.19 6.94 29.62
C SER A 25 5.83 5.66 28.84
N ALA A 26 5.14 5.83 27.69
CA ALA A 26 5.17 4.84 26.67
C ALA A 26 6.67 4.57 26.51
N SER A 27 7.11 3.43 26.97
CA SER A 27 8.42 2.91 26.69
C SER A 27 8.50 2.89 25.15
N ILE A 28 9.15 3.93 24.61
CA ILE A 28 9.68 3.87 23.26
C ILE A 28 10.54 2.62 23.31
N SER A 29 10.03 1.56 22.70
CA SER A 29 10.80 0.33 22.52
C SER A 29 12.09 0.79 21.88
N GLN A 30 13.19 0.85 22.65
CA GLN A 30 14.50 1.11 22.09
C GLN A 30 14.74 -0.01 21.09
N ALA A 31 14.73 0.36 19.80
CA ALA A 31 15.04 -0.59 18.75
C ALA A 31 16.39 -1.20 19.10
N ALA A 32 16.50 -2.52 19.05
CA ALA A 32 17.72 -3.20 19.44
C ALA A 32 18.89 -2.75 18.56
N ILE A 33 20.00 -2.35 19.19
CA ILE A 33 21.24 -2.01 18.48
C ILE A 33 21.64 -3.19 17.60
N LYS A 34 21.76 -2.95 16.29
CA LYS A 34 22.13 -3.99 15.31
C LYS A 34 23.61 -3.95 15.01
N PRO A 35 24.31 -5.10 15.06
CA PRO A 35 25.68 -5.21 14.59
C PRO A 35 25.75 -5.05 13.05
N ALA A 36 26.92 -4.67 12.52
CA ALA A 36 27.10 -4.33 11.10
C ALA A 36 26.65 -5.43 10.13
N GLU A 37 26.90 -6.71 10.48
CA GLU A 37 26.55 -7.87 9.68
C GLU A 37 25.05 -8.16 9.60
N LYS A 38 24.23 -7.53 10.46
CA LYS A 38 22.77 -7.65 10.51
C LYS A 38 22.06 -6.32 10.28
N ALA A 39 22.81 -5.26 9.96
CA ALA A 39 22.27 -3.93 9.79
C ALA A 39 21.36 -3.83 8.57
N THR A 40 20.29 -3.05 8.73
CA THR A 40 19.48 -2.50 7.64
C THR A 40 19.38 -0.99 7.82
N VAL A 41 19.00 -0.26 6.78
CA VAL A 41 18.84 1.20 6.89
C VAL A 41 17.82 1.53 7.99
N GLY A 42 18.10 2.55 8.79
CA GLY A 42 17.24 2.97 9.90
C GLY A 42 17.44 2.21 11.22
N ASP A 43 18.13 1.07 11.23
CA ASP A 43 18.47 0.35 12.46
C ASP A 43 19.40 1.19 13.35
N ASP A 44 19.26 1.04 14.68
CA ASP A 44 20.13 1.71 15.64
C ASP A 44 21.55 1.14 15.58
N CYS A 45 22.53 2.03 15.73
CA CYS A 45 23.93 1.69 15.93
C CYS A 45 24.50 2.44 17.15
N THR A 46 25.67 2.05 17.64
CA THR A 46 26.25 2.68 18.84
C THR A 46 26.85 4.04 18.53
N ALA A 47 26.82 4.97 19.50
CA ALA A 47 27.51 6.26 19.37
C ALA A 47 29.03 6.09 19.12
N ALA A 48 29.65 5.07 19.70
CA ALA A 48 31.05 4.72 19.46
C ALA A 48 31.28 4.32 17.99
N ALA A 49 30.37 3.51 17.40
CA ALA A 49 30.44 3.12 16.00
C ALA A 49 30.21 4.33 15.07
N ALA A 50 29.29 5.25 15.42
CA ALA A 50 29.04 6.46 14.66
C ALA A 50 30.28 7.40 14.68
N LYS A 51 30.96 7.52 15.82
CA LYS A 51 32.16 8.37 15.95
C LYS A 51 33.30 7.96 15.01
N ILE A 52 33.44 6.67 14.73
CA ILE A 52 34.46 6.14 13.81
C ILE A 52 33.93 5.89 12.40
N GLY A 53 32.65 6.16 12.13
CA GLY A 53 32.00 5.89 10.83
C GLY A 53 32.06 4.40 10.46
N LYS A 54 31.71 3.50 11.40
CA LYS A 54 31.72 2.05 11.15
C LYS A 54 30.88 1.71 9.96
N VAL A 55 31.38 0.84 9.08
CA VAL A 55 30.71 0.45 7.84
C VAL A 55 30.12 -0.94 7.93
N ALA A 56 28.90 -1.10 7.44
CA ALA A 56 28.20 -2.36 7.21
C ALA A 56 28.20 -2.65 5.71
N LYS A 57 29.13 -3.52 5.29
CA LYS A 57 29.41 -3.82 3.87
C LYS A 57 28.22 -4.49 3.19
N GLY A 58 27.82 -3.95 2.02
CA GLY A 58 26.78 -4.53 1.15
C GLY A 58 25.41 -4.67 1.82
N ARG A 59 25.09 -3.85 2.83
CA ARG A 59 23.86 -3.97 3.63
C ARG A 59 22.74 -3.06 3.17
N GLY A 60 23.01 -2.13 2.25
CA GLY A 60 21.99 -1.36 1.57
C GLY A 60 21.15 -2.23 0.63
N VAL A 61 19.91 -1.85 0.38
CA VAL A 61 18.95 -2.59 -0.47
C VAL A 61 19.44 -2.76 -1.92
N ASP A 62 20.31 -1.87 -2.36
CA ASP A 62 20.99 -1.89 -3.67
C ASP A 62 22.36 -2.59 -3.66
N GLY A 63 22.72 -3.22 -2.52
CA GLY A 63 24.03 -3.83 -2.29
C GLY A 63 25.13 -2.82 -1.90
N SER A 64 24.80 -1.53 -1.73
CA SER A 64 25.75 -0.53 -1.25
C SER A 64 26.01 -0.68 0.26
N ASP A 65 27.05 0.03 0.74
CA ASP A 65 27.42 0.02 2.15
C ASP A 65 26.50 0.94 2.96
N LEU A 66 26.18 0.54 4.19
CA LEU A 66 25.61 1.42 5.20
C LEU A 66 26.73 1.90 6.14
N THR A 67 26.65 3.12 6.58
CA THR A 67 27.58 3.73 7.57
C THR A 67 26.80 4.04 8.83
N CYS A 68 27.34 3.66 10.00
CA CYS A 68 26.81 4.13 11.26
C CYS A 68 27.16 5.61 11.42
N LEU A 69 26.15 6.47 11.45
CA LEU A 69 26.32 7.92 11.53
C LEU A 69 25.18 8.59 12.32
N VAL A 70 25.38 9.85 12.69
CA VAL A 70 24.31 10.69 13.22
C VAL A 70 23.48 11.19 12.04
N VAL A 71 22.19 10.87 12.01
CA VAL A 71 21.29 11.24 10.93
C VAL A 71 21.13 12.78 10.88
N PRO A 72 21.36 13.42 9.73
CA PRO A 72 21.38 14.88 9.66
C PRO A 72 19.99 15.53 9.60
N ASN A 73 18.96 14.82 9.06
CA ASN A 73 17.66 15.38 8.75
C ASN A 73 16.51 14.40 9.07
N GLY A 74 15.27 14.87 8.93
CA GLY A 74 14.06 14.06 9.03
C GLY A 74 13.73 13.59 10.44
N SER A 75 12.88 12.58 10.51
CA SER A 75 12.36 12.04 11.78
C SER A 75 13.42 11.40 12.67
N TYR A 76 14.54 10.99 12.11
CA TYR A 76 15.67 10.40 12.85
C TYR A 76 16.80 11.39 13.13
N LYS A 77 16.61 12.70 12.86
CA LYS A 77 17.64 13.73 13.08
C LYS A 77 18.25 13.63 14.47
N GLY A 78 19.58 13.61 14.54
CA GLY A 78 20.35 13.54 15.77
C GLY A 78 20.50 12.12 16.36
N GLN A 79 19.81 11.13 15.84
CA GLN A 79 19.95 9.73 16.26
C GLN A 79 21.09 9.03 15.53
N THR A 80 21.71 8.04 16.15
CA THR A 80 22.76 7.20 15.54
C THR A 80 22.13 6.00 14.86
N LYS A 81 22.23 5.95 13.52
CA LYS A 81 21.61 4.92 12.70
C LYS A 81 22.59 4.34 11.67
N TRP A 82 22.30 3.13 11.21
CA TRP A 82 22.86 2.61 9.98
C TRP A 82 22.20 3.30 8.81
N TRP A 83 22.98 4.02 8.00
CA TRP A 83 22.46 4.96 7.00
C TRP A 83 23.32 5.02 5.75
N TYR A 84 22.76 5.49 4.65
CA TYR A 84 23.54 5.80 3.44
C TYR A 84 24.30 7.10 3.63
N LYS A 85 25.63 7.04 3.52
CA LYS A 85 26.49 8.23 3.68
C LYS A 85 26.30 9.26 2.55
N ASP A 86 26.12 8.77 1.32
CA ASP A 86 26.16 9.57 0.11
C ASP A 86 24.77 9.78 -0.53
N VAL A 87 23.69 9.65 0.24
CA VAL A 87 22.34 9.92 -0.27
C VAL A 87 22.14 11.42 -0.46
N LYS A 88 21.56 11.79 -1.60
CA LYS A 88 21.21 13.16 -1.95
C LYS A 88 19.69 13.29 -1.98
N ALA A 89 19.16 14.36 -1.35
CA ALA A 89 17.76 14.71 -1.49
C ALA A 89 17.43 15.00 -2.96
N LEU A 90 16.21 14.65 -3.37
CA LEU A 90 15.70 14.96 -4.70
C LEU A 90 15.20 16.42 -4.71
N ASN A 91 15.56 17.18 -5.74
CA ASN A 91 15.07 18.55 -5.89
C ASN A 91 13.59 18.57 -6.25
N ASN A 92 13.17 17.67 -7.14
CA ASN A 92 11.78 17.55 -7.58
C ASN A 92 11.44 16.11 -7.93
N ILE A 93 10.15 15.76 -7.90
CA ILE A 93 9.58 14.60 -8.58
C ILE A 93 8.41 15.05 -9.44
N ASP A 94 8.50 14.78 -10.74
CA ASP A 94 7.42 14.97 -11.70
C ASP A 94 6.66 13.66 -11.87
N TRP A 95 5.57 13.52 -11.12
CA TRP A 95 4.74 12.32 -11.15
C TRP A 95 3.91 12.24 -12.43
N THR A 96 4.02 11.16 -13.17
CA THR A 96 3.02 10.73 -14.15
C THR A 96 2.01 9.84 -13.46
N ILE A 97 0.75 10.27 -13.41
CA ILE A 97 -0.37 9.52 -12.84
C ILE A 97 -1.18 8.90 -13.98
N PRO A 98 -1.10 7.57 -14.21
CA PRO A 98 -1.69 6.90 -15.36
C PRO A 98 -3.20 6.63 -15.21
N ALA A 99 -3.90 7.46 -14.47
CA ALA A 99 -5.33 7.34 -14.16
C ALA A 99 -5.94 8.71 -13.82
N ASN A 100 -7.25 8.76 -13.64
CA ASN A 100 -7.92 9.86 -12.94
C ASN A 100 -7.50 9.90 -11.45
N PRO A 101 -7.76 11.02 -10.73
CA PRO A 101 -7.53 11.08 -9.30
C PRO A 101 -8.12 9.87 -8.56
N GLY A 102 -7.31 9.23 -7.72
CA GLY A 102 -7.66 8.00 -7.02
C GLY A 102 -6.43 7.32 -6.42
N GLY A 103 -6.41 6.00 -6.37
CA GLY A 103 -5.37 5.25 -5.66
C GLY A 103 -3.93 5.54 -6.14
N TYR A 104 -3.70 5.79 -7.43
CA TYR A 104 -2.34 6.13 -7.92
C TYR A 104 -1.90 7.52 -7.44
N SER A 105 -2.75 8.55 -7.53
CA SER A 105 -2.42 9.88 -7.00
C SER A 105 -2.27 9.85 -5.48
N LEU A 106 -3.16 9.16 -4.75
CA LEU A 106 -3.02 9.01 -3.31
C LEU A 106 -1.67 8.37 -2.91
N THR A 107 -1.20 7.40 -3.70
CA THR A 107 0.12 6.79 -3.47
C THR A 107 1.26 7.80 -3.74
N ALA A 108 1.21 8.55 -4.84
CA ALA A 108 2.20 9.58 -5.16
C ALA A 108 2.24 10.67 -4.08
N ASP A 109 1.07 11.12 -3.62
CA ASP A 109 0.94 12.15 -2.58
C ASP A 109 1.51 11.65 -1.24
N ALA A 110 1.19 10.42 -0.83
CA ALA A 110 1.71 9.82 0.40
C ALA A 110 3.24 9.66 0.37
N ILE A 111 3.82 9.24 -0.76
CA ILE A 111 5.27 9.17 -0.96
C ILE A 111 5.88 10.57 -0.89
N THR A 112 5.29 11.54 -1.58
CA THR A 112 5.72 12.95 -1.60
C THR A 112 5.73 13.53 -0.19
N ASP A 113 4.65 13.35 0.57
CA ASP A 113 4.53 13.85 1.95
C ASP A 113 5.60 13.22 2.85
N ALA A 114 5.79 11.91 2.77
CA ALA A 114 6.79 11.21 3.56
C ALA A 114 8.21 11.67 3.21
N LEU A 115 8.54 11.77 1.92
CA LEU A 115 9.86 12.24 1.47
C LEU A 115 10.14 13.68 1.90
N LYS A 116 9.17 14.59 1.80
CA LYS A 116 9.29 15.98 2.26
C LYS A 116 9.51 16.06 3.77
N ALA A 117 8.74 15.30 4.54
CA ALA A 117 8.87 15.25 5.99
C ALA A 117 10.26 14.73 6.45
N GLU A 118 10.86 13.84 5.67
CA GLU A 118 12.22 13.33 5.93
C GLU A 118 13.33 14.24 5.37
N GLY A 119 13.00 15.33 4.68
CA GLY A 119 13.98 16.22 4.03
C GLY A 119 14.69 15.57 2.84
N LEU A 120 14.04 14.57 2.22
CA LEU A 120 14.56 13.81 1.07
C LEU A 120 14.00 14.31 -0.27
N LEU A 121 13.05 15.25 -0.23
CA LEU A 121 12.43 15.86 -1.40
C LEU A 121 12.08 17.32 -1.12
N VAL A 122 12.36 18.21 -2.10
CA VAL A 122 12.01 19.63 -2.01
C VAL A 122 10.62 19.89 -2.57
N SER A 123 10.33 19.45 -3.80
CA SER A 123 9.06 19.69 -4.49
C SER A 123 8.59 18.48 -5.27
N ALA A 124 7.29 18.46 -5.59
CA ALA A 124 6.72 17.49 -6.54
C ALA A 124 5.58 18.13 -7.33
N THR A 125 5.41 17.66 -8.56
CA THR A 125 4.26 17.96 -9.42
C THR A 125 3.60 16.68 -9.88
N SER A 126 2.33 16.74 -10.29
CA SER A 126 1.59 15.57 -10.78
C SER A 126 0.88 15.91 -12.08
N VAL A 127 1.08 15.07 -13.11
CA VAL A 127 0.39 15.15 -14.39
C VAL A 127 -0.44 13.90 -14.59
N TYR A 128 -1.75 14.08 -14.78
CA TYR A 128 -2.69 12.98 -15.00
C TYR A 128 -2.77 12.62 -16.48
N LYS A 129 -2.58 11.34 -16.78
CA LYS A 129 -2.62 10.75 -18.13
C LYS A 129 -3.53 9.51 -18.12
N PRO A 130 -4.85 9.67 -17.89
CA PRO A 130 -5.77 8.54 -17.84
C PRO A 130 -6.02 7.96 -19.23
N GLY A 131 -6.47 6.70 -19.25
CA GLY A 131 -6.96 6.03 -20.46
C GLY A 131 -6.39 4.62 -20.65
N ALA A 132 -7.20 3.78 -21.29
CA ALA A 132 -6.87 2.41 -21.68
C ALA A 132 -6.15 1.59 -20.60
N GLY A 133 -6.69 1.58 -19.35
CA GLY A 133 -6.11 0.82 -18.24
C GLY A 133 -4.70 1.27 -17.82
N GLY A 134 -4.32 2.51 -18.13
CA GLY A 134 -3.00 3.08 -17.85
C GLY A 134 -2.04 3.09 -19.05
N SER A 135 -2.41 2.49 -20.18
CA SER A 135 -1.56 2.47 -21.39
C SER A 135 -1.20 3.86 -21.89
N VAL A 136 -2.15 4.83 -21.83
CA VAL A 136 -1.91 6.21 -22.26
C VAL A 136 -0.84 6.86 -21.38
N GLY A 137 -0.93 6.69 -20.07
CA GLY A 137 0.07 7.21 -19.13
C GLY A 137 1.43 6.55 -19.30
N LEU A 138 1.46 5.24 -19.49
CA LEU A 138 2.70 4.50 -19.72
C LEU A 138 3.37 4.93 -21.03
N ALA A 139 2.63 5.07 -22.13
CA ALA A 139 3.17 5.56 -23.40
C ALA A 139 3.81 6.95 -23.25
N ALA A 140 3.08 7.89 -22.63
CA ALA A 140 3.60 9.24 -22.38
C ALA A 140 4.84 9.23 -21.47
N PHE A 141 4.90 8.33 -20.49
CA PHE A 141 6.04 8.20 -19.59
C PHE A 141 7.27 7.61 -20.28
N GLN A 142 7.09 6.67 -21.22
CA GLN A 142 8.19 6.05 -21.96
C GLN A 142 8.89 6.97 -22.95
N GLU A 143 8.25 8.09 -23.33
CA GLU A 143 8.88 9.16 -24.11
C GLU A 143 9.88 10.00 -23.26
N ILE A 144 9.76 9.95 -21.93
CA ILE A 144 10.67 10.62 -21.00
C ILE A 144 11.86 9.70 -20.75
N LYS A 145 13.08 10.14 -21.16
CA LYS A 145 14.30 9.35 -21.00
C LYS A 145 15.34 10.14 -20.23
N GLY A 146 16.11 9.45 -19.39
CA GLY A 146 17.27 9.98 -18.69
C GLY A 146 16.98 11.13 -17.70
N LYS A 147 15.71 11.43 -17.39
CA LYS A 147 15.33 12.51 -16.46
C LYS A 147 15.18 11.97 -15.04
N PRO A 148 16.09 12.29 -14.12
CA PRO A 148 16.07 11.74 -12.76
C PRO A 148 14.91 12.27 -11.88
N GLU A 149 14.30 13.39 -12.28
CA GLU A 149 13.14 13.96 -11.57
C GLU A 149 11.81 13.30 -11.94
N ALA A 150 11.73 12.57 -13.06
CA ALA A 150 10.49 11.97 -13.49
C ALA A 150 10.23 10.63 -12.81
N ALA A 151 9.00 10.40 -12.39
CA ALA A 151 8.55 9.14 -11.84
C ALA A 151 7.10 8.81 -12.24
N MET A 152 6.74 7.54 -12.24
CA MET A 152 5.38 7.09 -12.47
C MET A 152 4.97 6.11 -11.38
N VAL A 153 3.77 6.26 -10.83
CA VAL A 153 3.17 5.23 -9.99
C VAL A 153 2.60 4.12 -10.88
N THR A 154 2.88 2.89 -10.52
CA THR A 154 2.37 1.69 -11.21
C THR A 154 1.77 0.70 -10.21
N GLY A 155 1.14 -0.35 -10.71
CA GLY A 155 0.57 -1.41 -9.89
C GLY A 155 -0.11 -2.51 -10.70
N ILE A 156 -0.73 -3.45 -9.99
CA ILE A 156 -1.41 -4.60 -10.59
C ILE A 156 -2.52 -4.17 -11.57
N ALA A 157 -3.23 -3.09 -11.27
CA ALA A 157 -4.31 -2.60 -12.11
C ALA A 157 -3.80 -2.18 -13.50
N MET A 158 -2.61 -1.55 -13.58
CA MET A 158 -1.99 -1.24 -14.87
C MET A 158 -1.60 -2.51 -15.61
N THR A 159 -0.98 -3.48 -14.93
CA THR A 159 -0.58 -4.75 -15.57
C THR A 159 -1.78 -5.45 -16.20
N GLY A 160 -2.88 -5.58 -15.46
CA GLY A 160 -4.13 -6.12 -15.97
C GLY A 160 -4.76 -5.27 -17.08
N GLY A 161 -4.67 -3.94 -16.94
CA GLY A 161 -5.16 -2.98 -17.94
C GLY A 161 -4.41 -3.06 -19.27
N LEU A 162 -3.08 -3.23 -19.24
CA LEU A 162 -2.29 -3.43 -20.46
C LEU A 162 -2.74 -4.70 -21.20
N TYR A 163 -2.96 -5.79 -20.47
CA TYR A 163 -3.44 -7.04 -21.06
C TYR A 163 -4.84 -6.88 -21.66
N SER A 164 -5.82 -6.38 -20.90
CA SER A 164 -7.22 -6.27 -21.35
C SER A 164 -7.40 -5.33 -22.54
N ASN A 165 -6.52 -4.33 -22.68
CA ASN A 165 -6.51 -3.42 -23.83
C ASN A 165 -5.59 -3.92 -24.97
N LYS A 166 -5.05 -5.14 -24.88
CA LYS A 166 -4.13 -5.73 -25.89
C LYS A 166 -2.96 -4.78 -26.21
N SER A 167 -2.47 -4.10 -25.18
CA SER A 167 -1.38 -3.14 -25.32
C SER A 167 -0.07 -3.84 -25.69
N THR A 168 0.67 -3.28 -26.62
CA THR A 168 2.04 -3.71 -26.96
C THR A 168 3.09 -3.12 -26.05
N LEU A 169 2.70 -2.19 -25.16
CA LEU A 169 3.62 -1.56 -24.22
C LEU A 169 4.07 -2.55 -23.14
N ASN A 170 5.33 -2.43 -22.76
CA ASN A 170 5.92 -3.24 -21.71
C ASN A 170 6.33 -2.30 -20.55
N LEU A 171 5.85 -2.58 -19.35
CA LEU A 171 6.22 -1.81 -18.15
C LEU A 171 7.74 -1.88 -17.89
N LEU A 172 8.38 -3.00 -18.23
CA LEU A 172 9.83 -3.21 -18.04
C LEU A 172 10.72 -2.42 -19.00
N THR A 173 10.18 -1.69 -19.97
CA THR A 173 10.95 -0.70 -20.75
C THR A 173 11.25 0.59 -19.96
N SER A 174 10.55 0.81 -18.86
CA SER A 174 10.88 1.81 -17.85
C SER A 174 11.74 1.18 -16.75
N THR A 175 12.35 1.98 -15.90
CA THR A 175 13.26 1.53 -14.84
C THR A 175 12.51 1.25 -13.53
N PRO A 176 12.43 -0.01 -13.06
CA PRO A 176 11.81 -0.34 -11.77
C PRO A 176 12.60 0.26 -10.60
N ILE A 177 11.95 1.03 -9.74
CA ILE A 177 12.56 1.59 -8.51
C ILE A 177 12.18 0.75 -7.30
N ALA A 178 10.91 0.71 -6.93
CA ALA A 178 10.44 -0.07 -5.80
C ALA A 178 8.94 -0.37 -5.85
N LYS A 179 8.55 -1.53 -5.34
CA LYS A 179 7.22 -1.79 -4.80
C LYS A 179 7.19 -1.27 -3.37
N VAL A 180 6.19 -0.49 -2.99
CA VAL A 180 6.19 0.23 -1.72
C VAL A 180 5.04 -0.11 -0.78
N LEU A 181 3.94 -0.64 -1.32
CA LEU A 181 2.77 -1.00 -0.54
C LEU A 181 1.92 -2.07 -1.21
N ARG A 182 1.01 -2.63 -0.42
CA ARG A 182 -0.11 -3.45 -0.89
C ARG A 182 -1.39 -3.04 -0.17
N GLU A 183 -2.49 -3.03 -0.88
CA GLU A 183 -3.86 -2.93 -0.35
C GLU A 183 -4.62 -4.21 -0.68
N TYR A 184 -5.73 -4.44 0.04
CA TYR A 184 -6.53 -5.64 -0.12
C TYR A 184 -7.99 -5.30 -0.36
N ASP A 185 -8.66 -6.14 -1.12
CA ASP A 185 -10.07 -6.00 -1.42
C ASP A 185 -10.94 -6.71 -0.39
N GLY A 186 -12.14 -6.18 -0.26
CA GLY A 186 -13.23 -6.79 0.49
C GLY A 186 -14.37 -7.22 -0.40
N ILE A 187 -15.03 -8.30 -0.04
CA ILE A 187 -16.33 -8.67 -0.59
C ILE A 187 -17.40 -8.30 0.41
N VAL A 188 -18.35 -7.50 -0.01
CA VAL A 188 -19.45 -7.00 0.83
C VAL A 188 -20.81 -7.23 0.18
N VAL A 189 -21.83 -7.18 1.02
CA VAL A 189 -23.25 -7.19 0.62
C VAL A 189 -24.03 -6.15 1.42
N PRO A 190 -25.20 -5.69 0.94
CA PRO A 190 -26.13 -4.92 1.75
C PRO A 190 -26.47 -5.65 3.05
N ALA A 191 -26.68 -4.92 4.14
CA ALA A 191 -27.03 -5.52 5.43
C ALA A 191 -28.30 -6.36 5.40
N SER A 192 -29.25 -6.02 4.50
CA SER A 192 -30.50 -6.76 4.23
C SER A 192 -30.30 -8.04 3.41
N SER A 193 -29.12 -8.24 2.80
CA SER A 193 -28.84 -9.40 1.95
C SER A 193 -29.07 -10.73 2.70
N LYS A 194 -29.55 -11.75 1.96
CA LYS A 194 -29.65 -13.14 2.44
C LYS A 194 -28.28 -13.74 2.80
N TYR A 195 -27.20 -13.26 2.16
CA TYR A 195 -25.85 -13.78 2.40
C TYR A 195 -25.27 -13.25 3.72
N ARG A 196 -24.99 -14.18 4.63
CA ARG A 196 -24.38 -13.92 5.94
C ARG A 196 -22.90 -14.34 5.98
N THR A 197 -22.51 -15.23 5.08
CA THR A 197 -21.16 -15.79 4.99
C THR A 197 -20.70 -15.83 3.52
N LEU A 198 -19.39 -15.85 3.31
CA LEU A 198 -18.80 -16.04 1.98
C LEU A 198 -19.23 -17.36 1.36
N LYS A 199 -19.28 -18.43 2.17
CA LYS A 199 -19.71 -19.75 1.71
C LYS A 199 -21.11 -19.73 1.11
N GLN A 200 -22.09 -19.07 1.75
CA GLN A 200 -23.46 -18.99 1.20
C GLN A 200 -23.50 -18.32 -0.18
N LEU A 201 -22.70 -17.28 -0.40
CA LEU A 201 -22.57 -16.64 -1.70
C LEU A 201 -21.98 -17.60 -2.74
N LEU A 202 -20.87 -18.25 -2.39
CA LEU A 202 -20.17 -19.14 -3.31
C LEU A 202 -20.97 -20.38 -3.62
N ASP A 203 -21.72 -20.96 -2.66
CA ASP A 203 -22.63 -22.10 -2.89
C ASP A 203 -23.70 -21.74 -3.95
N ASP A 204 -24.32 -20.56 -3.87
CA ASP A 204 -25.28 -20.10 -4.88
C ASP A 204 -24.62 -19.90 -6.26
N LEU A 205 -23.39 -19.36 -6.28
CA LEU A 205 -22.63 -19.16 -7.53
C LEU A 205 -22.15 -20.48 -8.15
N VAL A 206 -21.90 -21.53 -7.36
CA VAL A 206 -21.61 -22.89 -7.88
C VAL A 206 -22.83 -23.42 -8.65
N ILE A 207 -24.02 -23.24 -8.12
CA ILE A 207 -25.27 -23.71 -8.76
C ILE A 207 -25.58 -22.90 -10.02
N LYS A 208 -25.47 -21.56 -9.93
CA LYS A 208 -25.79 -20.65 -11.05
C LYS A 208 -24.87 -19.41 -11.01
N PRO A 209 -23.72 -19.43 -11.71
CA PRO A 209 -22.70 -18.38 -11.62
C PRO A 209 -23.20 -16.96 -11.94
N ASN A 210 -24.19 -16.81 -12.81
CA ASN A 210 -24.74 -15.51 -13.20
C ASN A 210 -25.98 -15.08 -12.39
N SER A 211 -26.32 -15.79 -11.32
CA SER A 211 -27.52 -15.51 -10.51
C SER A 211 -27.41 -14.28 -9.63
N VAL A 212 -26.20 -13.77 -9.42
CA VAL A 212 -25.89 -12.66 -8.51
C VAL A 212 -25.15 -11.58 -9.28
N SER A 213 -25.63 -10.35 -9.24
CA SER A 213 -24.93 -9.18 -9.80
C SER A 213 -23.81 -8.77 -8.85
N ILE A 214 -22.58 -8.76 -9.37
CA ILE A 214 -21.36 -8.45 -8.62
C ILE A 214 -20.77 -7.15 -9.15
N ALA A 215 -20.83 -6.08 -8.36
CA ALA A 215 -20.26 -4.79 -8.66
C ALA A 215 -18.76 -4.78 -8.34
N GLY A 216 -17.97 -4.21 -9.22
CA GLY A 216 -16.56 -3.93 -8.99
C GLY A 216 -16.04 -2.89 -9.98
N GLY A 217 -14.75 -2.54 -9.89
CA GLY A 217 -14.10 -1.59 -10.78
C GLY A 217 -13.91 -2.13 -12.19
N SER A 218 -12.96 -1.56 -12.91
CA SER A 218 -12.71 -1.85 -14.33
C SER A 218 -12.62 -3.33 -14.62
N LYS A 219 -13.10 -3.74 -15.80
CA LYS A 219 -12.90 -5.10 -16.31
C LYS A 219 -11.40 -5.43 -16.37
N GLY A 220 -11.02 -6.56 -15.74
CA GLY A 220 -9.61 -6.93 -15.60
C GLY A 220 -8.85 -6.17 -14.51
N GLY A 221 -9.47 -5.22 -13.81
CA GLY A 221 -8.91 -4.58 -12.61
C GLY A 221 -8.83 -5.54 -11.43
N ILE A 222 -8.26 -5.06 -10.33
CA ILE A 222 -8.01 -5.89 -9.13
C ILE A 222 -9.32 -6.53 -8.60
N ASP A 223 -10.41 -5.77 -8.52
CA ASP A 223 -11.70 -6.25 -8.03
C ASP A 223 -12.20 -7.45 -8.84
N HIS A 224 -12.09 -7.37 -10.21
CA HIS A 224 -12.46 -8.46 -11.10
C HIS A 224 -11.54 -9.68 -10.95
N GLN A 225 -10.23 -9.44 -10.78
CA GLN A 225 -9.26 -10.51 -10.54
C GLN A 225 -9.54 -11.22 -9.20
N VAL A 226 -9.83 -10.48 -8.12
CA VAL A 226 -10.12 -11.05 -6.79
C VAL A 226 -11.34 -11.95 -6.82
N ILE A 227 -12.47 -11.48 -7.36
CA ILE A 227 -13.69 -12.33 -7.40
C ILE A 227 -13.53 -13.49 -8.37
N GLY A 228 -12.84 -13.28 -9.50
CA GLY A 228 -12.59 -14.34 -10.47
C GLY A 228 -11.70 -15.45 -9.90
N LEU A 229 -10.57 -15.10 -9.28
CA LEU A 229 -9.68 -16.07 -8.63
C LEU A 229 -10.36 -16.79 -7.47
N LEU A 230 -11.13 -16.07 -6.65
CA LEU A 230 -11.89 -16.71 -5.57
C LEU A 230 -12.93 -17.70 -6.10
N SER A 231 -13.60 -17.33 -7.20
CA SER A 231 -14.55 -18.21 -7.89
C SER A 231 -13.88 -19.48 -8.40
N GLN A 232 -12.71 -19.38 -9.03
CA GLN A 232 -11.92 -20.53 -9.46
C GLN A 232 -11.55 -21.44 -8.28
N LYS A 233 -11.15 -20.87 -7.14
CA LYS A 233 -10.86 -21.63 -5.90
C LYS A 233 -12.11 -22.35 -5.34
N ALA A 234 -13.29 -21.85 -5.64
CA ALA A 234 -14.56 -22.46 -5.28
C ALA A 234 -15.12 -23.42 -6.36
N GLY A 235 -14.38 -23.66 -7.46
CA GLY A 235 -14.82 -24.51 -8.57
C GLY A 235 -15.85 -23.86 -9.50
N ILE A 236 -15.94 -22.53 -9.50
CA ILE A 236 -16.87 -21.75 -10.33
C ILE A 236 -16.10 -21.22 -11.55
N ASP A 237 -16.70 -21.33 -12.73
CA ASP A 237 -16.19 -20.73 -13.97
C ASP A 237 -16.35 -19.18 -13.90
N PRO A 238 -15.25 -18.41 -13.76
CA PRO A 238 -15.32 -16.97 -13.57
C PRO A 238 -15.85 -16.24 -14.80
N THR A 239 -15.76 -16.83 -16.00
CA THR A 239 -16.25 -16.22 -17.25
C THR A 239 -17.78 -16.13 -17.28
N LYS A 240 -18.46 -16.89 -16.42
CA LYS A 240 -19.94 -16.92 -16.32
C LYS A 240 -20.48 -16.02 -15.23
N LEU A 241 -19.63 -15.33 -14.47
CA LEU A 241 -20.09 -14.40 -13.44
C LEU A 241 -20.80 -13.18 -14.06
N ASN A 242 -21.85 -12.70 -13.40
CA ASN A 242 -22.49 -11.45 -13.75
C ASN A 242 -21.75 -10.27 -13.09
N TYR A 243 -20.60 -9.92 -13.68
CA TYR A 243 -19.76 -8.81 -13.19
C TYR A 243 -20.18 -7.48 -13.81
N VAL A 244 -20.57 -6.52 -12.96
CA VAL A 244 -21.03 -5.19 -13.35
C VAL A 244 -19.93 -4.19 -13.09
N VAL A 245 -19.48 -3.51 -14.15
CA VAL A 245 -18.31 -2.60 -14.11
C VAL A 245 -18.71 -1.21 -13.65
N PHE A 246 -17.94 -0.66 -12.71
CA PHE A 246 -18.03 0.74 -12.25
C PHE A 246 -16.64 1.39 -12.30
N SER A 247 -16.57 2.72 -12.07
CA SER A 247 -15.30 3.47 -12.10
C SER A 247 -14.43 3.23 -10.83
N GLY A 248 -15.02 2.69 -9.75
CA GLY A 248 -14.30 2.38 -8.50
C GLY A 248 -15.22 2.29 -7.28
N GLY A 249 -14.62 2.17 -6.10
CA GLY A 249 -15.29 1.91 -4.83
C GLY A 249 -16.51 2.78 -4.50
N PRO A 250 -16.47 4.12 -4.67
CA PRO A 250 -17.62 4.97 -4.39
C PRO A 250 -18.88 4.62 -5.20
N GLU A 251 -18.71 4.29 -6.49
CA GLU A 251 -19.84 3.88 -7.34
C GLU A 251 -20.33 2.48 -6.98
N VAL A 252 -19.41 1.55 -6.65
CA VAL A 252 -19.76 0.21 -6.14
C VAL A 252 -20.61 0.33 -4.86
N VAL A 253 -20.22 1.18 -3.92
CA VAL A 253 -20.99 1.45 -2.70
C VAL A 253 -22.39 2.00 -3.04
N THR A 254 -22.47 2.97 -3.94
CA THR A 254 -23.75 3.56 -4.36
C THR A 254 -24.68 2.50 -4.96
N SER A 255 -24.15 1.61 -5.80
CA SER A 255 -24.93 0.53 -6.43
C SER A 255 -25.49 -0.48 -5.41
N LEU A 256 -24.73 -0.77 -4.35
CA LEU A 256 -25.16 -1.63 -3.27
C LEU A 256 -26.23 -0.99 -2.39
N LEU A 257 -26.06 0.28 -2.04
CA LEU A 257 -27.02 1.01 -1.20
C LEU A 257 -28.36 1.25 -1.90
N SER A 258 -28.35 1.37 -3.23
CA SER A 258 -29.55 1.46 -4.06
C SER A 258 -30.16 0.10 -4.42
N ASN A 259 -29.53 -1.01 -3.99
CA ASN A 259 -29.89 -2.39 -4.38
C ASN A 259 -29.84 -2.64 -5.90
N SER A 260 -29.10 -1.84 -6.67
CA SER A 260 -28.89 -2.05 -8.11
C SER A 260 -27.99 -3.28 -8.36
N THR A 261 -27.11 -3.59 -7.41
CA THR A 261 -26.28 -4.79 -7.38
C THR A 261 -26.34 -5.48 -6.01
N GLN A 262 -26.02 -6.78 -6.00
CA GLN A 262 -26.23 -7.63 -4.81
C GLN A 262 -24.94 -7.84 -4.00
N VAL A 263 -23.80 -7.82 -4.67
CA VAL A 263 -22.45 -8.03 -4.07
C VAL A 263 -21.53 -6.94 -4.57
N GLY A 264 -20.65 -6.45 -3.71
CA GLY A 264 -19.59 -5.49 -4.10
C GLY A 264 -18.23 -6.05 -3.80
N VAL A 265 -17.29 -5.78 -4.69
CA VAL A 265 -15.86 -6.06 -4.57
C VAL A 265 -15.11 -4.77 -4.83
N SER A 266 -14.31 -4.30 -3.89
CA SER A 266 -13.40 -3.15 -4.02
C SER A 266 -12.43 -3.13 -2.85
N GLY A 267 -11.59 -2.09 -2.77
CA GLY A 267 -10.72 -1.88 -1.63
C GLY A 267 -11.46 -2.04 -0.30
N ALA A 268 -10.97 -2.89 0.59
CA ALA A 268 -11.68 -3.19 1.84
C ALA A 268 -12.03 -1.92 2.63
N LEU A 269 -11.22 -0.86 2.50
CA LEU A 269 -11.43 0.41 3.20
C LEU A 269 -12.59 1.23 2.66
N ASP A 270 -12.90 1.11 1.37
CA ASP A 270 -14.01 1.84 0.75
C ASP A 270 -15.34 1.49 1.44
N PHE A 271 -15.43 0.27 1.94
CA PHE A 271 -16.62 -0.25 2.60
C PHE A 271 -16.68 -0.01 4.11
N ALA A 272 -15.55 0.29 4.76
CA ALA A 272 -15.44 0.35 6.22
C ALA A 272 -16.45 1.29 6.90
N PRO A 273 -16.68 2.53 6.42
CA PRO A 273 -17.67 3.44 7.02
C PRO A 273 -19.11 2.90 6.93
N TYR A 274 -19.42 2.22 5.84
CA TYR A 274 -20.76 1.68 5.59
C TYR A 274 -21.03 0.38 6.36
N VAL A 275 -20.01 -0.39 6.63
CA VAL A 275 -20.11 -1.54 7.53
C VAL A 275 -20.20 -1.08 8.99
N ALA A 276 -19.43 -0.06 9.38
CA ALA A 276 -19.51 0.55 10.72
C ALA A 276 -20.90 1.14 11.01
N SER A 277 -21.55 1.73 9.99
CA SER A 277 -22.93 2.26 10.09
C SER A 277 -24.03 1.20 9.93
N GLY A 278 -23.68 -0.09 9.77
CA GLY A 278 -24.63 -1.17 9.64
C GLY A 278 -25.36 -1.23 8.29
N LYS A 279 -24.93 -0.49 7.28
CA LYS A 279 -25.53 -0.49 5.93
C LYS A 279 -25.03 -1.64 5.06
N LEU A 280 -23.76 -2.01 5.22
CA LEU A 280 -23.13 -3.12 4.50
C LEU A 280 -22.60 -4.16 5.48
N ARG A 281 -22.26 -5.34 4.97
CA ARG A 281 -21.63 -6.45 5.70
C ARG A 281 -20.50 -7.02 4.88
N TYR A 282 -19.31 -7.20 5.48
CA TYR A 282 -18.25 -8.00 4.88
C TYR A 282 -18.61 -9.48 4.87
N LEU A 283 -18.35 -10.13 3.74
CA LEU A 283 -18.30 -11.59 3.63
C LEU A 283 -16.86 -12.10 3.75
N GLY A 284 -15.86 -11.31 3.31
CA GLY A 284 -14.46 -11.67 3.45
C GLY A 284 -13.52 -10.61 2.90
N VAL A 285 -12.22 -10.78 3.17
CA VAL A 285 -11.13 -9.94 2.63
C VAL A 285 -10.02 -10.80 2.05
N SER A 286 -9.33 -10.27 1.04
CA SER A 286 -8.29 -10.98 0.26
C SER A 286 -6.92 -11.02 0.94
N SER A 287 -6.78 -10.50 2.15
CA SER A 287 -5.52 -10.43 2.88
C SER A 287 -5.15 -11.75 3.57
N ALA A 288 -3.85 -11.97 3.81
CA ALA A 288 -3.36 -13.12 4.57
C ALA A 288 -3.75 -13.06 6.06
N LYS A 289 -3.79 -11.85 6.62
CA LYS A 289 -4.07 -11.57 8.04
C LYS A 289 -5.25 -10.61 8.15
N LYS A 290 -5.85 -10.54 9.35
CA LYS A 290 -6.88 -9.53 9.64
C LYS A 290 -6.34 -8.14 9.41
N LEU A 291 -7.09 -7.31 8.71
CA LEU A 291 -6.74 -5.92 8.46
C LEU A 291 -7.12 -5.05 9.68
N PRO A 292 -6.24 -4.15 10.12
CA PRO A 292 -6.54 -3.24 11.23
C PRO A 292 -7.81 -2.42 10.96
N GLY A 293 -8.74 -2.43 11.93
CA GLY A 293 -10.01 -1.70 11.84
C GLY A 293 -11.06 -2.31 10.89
N ILE A 294 -10.79 -3.43 10.23
CA ILE A 294 -11.73 -4.16 9.36
C ILE A 294 -12.24 -5.41 10.08
N LYS A 295 -13.54 -5.44 10.39
CA LYS A 295 -14.20 -6.57 11.05
C LYS A 295 -14.63 -7.62 10.00
N ALA A 296 -13.66 -8.22 9.31
CA ALA A 296 -13.89 -9.26 8.32
C ALA A 296 -13.00 -10.49 8.55
N LYS A 297 -13.45 -11.65 8.14
CA LYS A 297 -12.62 -12.86 8.03
C LYS A 297 -11.81 -12.79 6.72
N THR A 298 -10.59 -13.31 6.72
CA THR A 298 -9.82 -13.48 5.47
C THR A 298 -10.37 -14.65 4.65
N PHE A 299 -10.14 -14.69 3.34
CA PHE A 299 -10.53 -15.84 2.52
C PHE A 299 -9.85 -17.12 3.01
N VAL A 300 -8.55 -17.03 3.35
CA VAL A 300 -7.78 -18.16 3.88
C VAL A 300 -8.40 -18.72 5.17
N SER A 301 -8.82 -17.83 6.09
CA SER A 301 -9.47 -18.27 7.34
C SER A 301 -10.86 -18.92 7.13
N GLN A 302 -11.39 -18.83 5.92
CA GLN A 302 -12.66 -19.43 5.51
C GLN A 302 -12.48 -20.65 4.60
N GLY A 303 -11.23 -21.13 4.43
CA GLY A 303 -10.91 -22.35 3.67
C GLY A 303 -10.57 -22.10 2.19
N TYR A 304 -10.52 -20.84 1.74
CA TYR A 304 -10.14 -20.50 0.36
C TYR A 304 -8.69 -20.01 0.35
N ASP A 305 -7.79 -20.81 -0.19
CA ASP A 305 -6.36 -20.47 -0.31
C ASP A 305 -6.14 -19.41 -1.39
N LEU A 306 -6.47 -18.18 -1.03
CA LEU A 306 -6.28 -17.00 -1.85
C LEU A 306 -5.87 -15.81 -0.99
N VAL A 307 -4.64 -15.36 -1.20
CA VAL A 307 -4.14 -14.06 -0.77
C VAL A 307 -3.83 -13.25 -2.03
N TYR A 308 -4.57 -12.18 -2.23
CA TYR A 308 -4.42 -11.39 -3.45
C TYR A 308 -4.63 -9.90 -3.16
N GLY A 309 -3.68 -9.07 -3.55
CA GLY A 309 -3.73 -7.65 -3.20
C GLY A 309 -3.17 -6.74 -4.27
N ASN A 310 -3.66 -5.52 -4.25
CA ASN A 310 -3.29 -4.44 -5.13
C ASN A 310 -1.96 -3.84 -4.68
N TRP A 311 -0.86 -4.36 -5.21
CA TRP A 311 0.44 -3.76 -4.97
C TRP A 311 0.61 -2.47 -5.78
N ARG A 312 1.40 -1.52 -5.23
CA ARG A 312 1.81 -0.30 -5.93
C ARG A 312 3.31 -0.12 -5.84
N GLY A 313 3.87 0.44 -6.91
CA GLY A 313 5.29 0.68 -7.04
C GLY A 313 5.59 1.94 -7.83
N ILE A 314 6.87 2.25 -7.90
CA ILE A 314 7.45 3.41 -8.55
C ILE A 314 8.30 2.94 -9.72
N MET A 315 8.08 3.53 -10.88
CA MET A 315 8.94 3.42 -12.05
C MET A 315 9.64 4.76 -12.29
N ALA A 316 10.86 4.71 -12.72
CA ALA A 316 11.59 5.85 -13.28
C ALA A 316 11.70 5.70 -14.80
N PRO A 317 12.06 6.76 -15.55
CA PRO A 317 12.30 6.68 -16.98
C PRO A 317 13.41 5.67 -17.33
N ALA A 318 13.39 5.22 -18.57
CA ALA A 318 14.56 4.53 -19.14
C ALA A 318 15.79 5.45 -19.20
N ASP A 319 16.96 4.84 -19.34
CA ASP A 319 18.24 5.53 -19.57
C ASP A 319 18.68 6.48 -18.44
N LEU A 320 18.25 6.23 -17.18
CA LEU A 320 18.81 6.91 -16.03
C LEU A 320 20.31 6.61 -15.88
N SER A 321 21.10 7.60 -15.45
CA SER A 321 22.45 7.34 -15.01
C SER A 321 22.45 6.33 -13.85
N LYS A 322 23.50 5.52 -13.75
CA LYS A 322 23.66 4.59 -12.62
C LYS A 322 23.63 5.33 -11.27
N ALA A 323 24.18 6.52 -11.21
CA ALA A 323 24.22 7.33 -10.00
C ALA A 323 22.82 7.81 -9.58
N ASP A 324 22.01 8.29 -10.52
CA ASP A 324 20.64 8.75 -10.25
C ASP A 324 19.73 7.59 -9.86
N TYR A 325 19.84 6.45 -10.59
CA TYR A 325 19.13 5.24 -10.24
C TYR A 325 19.40 4.76 -8.81
N LEU A 326 20.68 4.65 -8.43
CA LEU A 326 21.08 4.22 -7.09
C LEU A 326 20.66 5.24 -6.03
N ASN A 327 20.76 6.54 -6.31
CA ASN A 327 20.30 7.57 -5.38
C ASN A 327 18.79 7.50 -5.16
N PHE A 328 18.01 7.31 -6.23
CA PHE A 328 16.56 7.19 -6.11
C PHE A 328 16.17 5.98 -5.25
N ILE A 329 16.78 4.81 -5.47
CA ILE A 329 16.55 3.62 -4.64
C ILE A 329 16.87 3.91 -3.17
N LYS A 330 18.00 4.53 -2.84
CA LYS A 330 18.40 4.88 -1.48
C LYS A 330 17.42 5.83 -0.81
N VAL A 331 16.95 6.84 -1.54
CA VAL A 331 15.94 7.79 -1.06
C VAL A 331 14.64 7.06 -0.70
N ILE A 332 14.17 6.15 -1.54
CA ILE A 332 12.94 5.37 -1.28
C ILE A 332 13.14 4.35 -0.16
N ASP A 333 14.32 3.74 -0.04
CA ASP A 333 14.64 2.82 1.05
C ASP A 333 14.64 3.53 2.42
N ILE A 334 15.20 4.73 2.50
CA ILE A 334 15.12 5.57 3.71
C ILE A 334 13.66 5.93 4.03
N MET A 335 12.91 6.40 3.03
CA MET A 335 11.50 6.73 3.20
C MET A 335 10.73 5.54 3.77
N HIS A 336 10.89 4.36 3.18
CA HIS A 336 10.16 3.15 3.55
C HIS A 336 10.29 2.80 5.05
N VAL A 337 11.44 3.01 5.66
CA VAL A 337 11.67 2.73 7.10
C VAL A 337 11.33 3.92 8.00
N SER A 338 11.01 5.08 7.45
CA SER A 338 10.79 6.30 8.21
C SER A 338 9.45 6.30 8.97
N PRO A 339 9.38 6.97 10.13
CA PRO A 339 8.13 7.22 10.84
C PRO A 339 7.08 7.93 9.99
N SER A 340 7.50 8.84 9.09
CA SER A 340 6.60 9.57 8.20
C SER A 340 5.88 8.64 7.22
N TRP A 341 6.60 7.67 6.65
CA TRP A 341 5.97 6.65 5.80
C TRP A 341 5.09 5.70 6.60
N GLN A 342 5.54 5.25 7.78
CA GLN A 342 4.72 4.40 8.65
C GLN A 342 3.40 5.09 9.03
N ALA A 343 3.41 6.40 9.23
CA ALA A 343 2.18 7.17 9.47
C ALA A 343 1.24 7.13 8.25
N GLN A 344 1.76 7.22 7.01
CA GLN A 344 0.97 7.08 5.78
C GLN A 344 0.40 5.65 5.64
N ILE A 345 1.19 4.62 5.93
CA ILE A 345 0.76 3.22 5.94
C ILE A 345 -0.43 3.02 6.91
N VAL A 346 -0.31 3.52 8.14
CA VAL A 346 -1.37 3.41 9.15
C VAL A 346 -2.61 4.22 8.77
N LYS A 347 -2.43 5.47 8.31
CA LYS A 347 -3.50 6.37 7.87
C LYS A 347 -4.34 5.74 6.76
N ASN A 348 -3.67 5.17 5.76
CA ASN A 348 -4.31 4.58 4.59
C ASN A 348 -4.59 3.08 4.75
N LYS A 349 -4.22 2.48 5.91
CA LYS A 349 -4.37 1.05 6.23
C LYS A 349 -3.81 0.13 5.14
N TRP A 350 -2.68 0.52 4.60
CA TRP A 350 -1.92 -0.28 3.65
C TRP A 350 -1.03 -1.28 4.37
N ASP A 351 -0.61 -2.33 3.67
CA ASP A 351 0.52 -3.15 4.08
C ASP A 351 1.81 -2.51 3.56
N ASN A 352 2.77 -2.32 4.46
CA ASN A 352 4.10 -1.86 4.11
C ASN A 352 4.90 -3.00 3.46
N GLU A 353 4.78 -3.15 2.16
CA GLU A 353 5.44 -4.21 1.41
C GLU A 353 6.51 -3.62 0.49
N PHE A 354 7.76 -3.77 0.88
CA PHE A 354 8.89 -3.15 0.21
C PHE A 354 9.76 -4.16 -0.54
N VAL A 355 9.97 -3.91 -1.83
CA VAL A 355 10.91 -4.63 -2.70
C VAL A 355 11.49 -3.61 -3.67
N ALA A 356 12.82 -3.44 -3.73
CA ALA A 356 13.43 -2.37 -4.51
C ALA A 356 14.49 -2.87 -5.51
N GLY A 357 14.81 -2.04 -6.47
CA GLY A 357 15.89 -2.25 -7.43
C GLY A 357 15.76 -3.53 -8.24
N ALA A 358 16.84 -4.30 -8.31
CA ALA A 358 16.89 -5.55 -9.07
C ALA A 358 15.85 -6.58 -8.59
N ALA A 359 15.57 -6.62 -7.29
CA ALA A 359 14.54 -7.52 -6.74
C ALA A 359 13.13 -7.12 -7.20
N PHE A 360 12.84 -5.82 -7.33
CA PHE A 360 11.56 -5.36 -7.87
C PHE A 360 11.45 -5.63 -9.37
N LYS A 361 12.55 -5.49 -10.12
CA LYS A 361 12.59 -5.91 -11.53
C LYS A 361 12.26 -7.40 -11.68
N SER A 362 12.93 -8.26 -10.92
CA SER A 362 12.68 -9.71 -10.94
C SER A 362 11.25 -10.07 -10.50
N PHE A 363 10.69 -9.33 -9.54
CA PHE A 363 9.27 -9.46 -9.18
C PHE A 363 8.37 -9.16 -10.40
N LEU A 364 8.60 -8.06 -11.13
CA LEU A 364 7.79 -7.71 -12.30
C LEU A 364 7.93 -8.71 -13.42
N GLU A 365 9.15 -9.19 -13.72
CA GLU A 365 9.43 -10.21 -14.74
C GLU A 365 8.63 -11.50 -14.51
N LYS A 366 8.45 -11.89 -13.24
CA LYS A 366 7.65 -13.06 -12.87
C LYS A 366 6.16 -12.74 -12.82
N HIS A 367 5.79 -11.61 -12.23
CA HIS A 367 4.40 -11.27 -11.90
C HIS A 367 3.57 -10.84 -13.12
N ILE A 368 4.18 -10.18 -14.11
CA ILE A 368 3.45 -9.79 -15.35
C ILE A 368 2.89 -11.01 -16.08
N PRO A 369 3.66 -12.07 -16.37
CA PRO A 369 3.10 -13.30 -16.95
C PRO A 369 2.04 -13.97 -16.08
N GLU A 370 2.19 -13.95 -14.74
CA GLU A 370 1.18 -14.48 -13.83
C GLU A 370 -0.16 -13.74 -13.97
N ILE A 371 -0.13 -12.40 -14.01
CA ILE A 371 -1.33 -11.59 -14.23
C ILE A 371 -1.96 -11.88 -15.59
N ASN A 372 -1.14 -12.00 -16.65
CA ASN A 372 -1.63 -12.33 -17.97
C ASN A 372 -2.35 -13.70 -17.98
N ALA A 373 -1.84 -14.69 -17.26
CA ALA A 373 -2.50 -15.98 -17.09
C ALA A 373 -3.82 -15.86 -16.34
N VAL A 374 -3.87 -15.06 -15.29
CA VAL A 374 -5.12 -14.74 -14.55
C VAL A 374 -6.14 -14.10 -15.50
N MET A 375 -5.75 -13.09 -16.25
CA MET A 375 -6.63 -12.39 -17.18
C MET A 375 -7.21 -13.35 -18.24
N LYS A 376 -6.36 -14.21 -18.82
CA LYS A 376 -6.80 -15.26 -19.74
C LYS A 376 -7.80 -16.21 -19.08
N GLY A 377 -7.56 -16.62 -17.84
CA GLY A 377 -8.46 -17.48 -17.06
C GLY A 377 -9.79 -16.82 -16.73
N LEU A 378 -9.86 -15.49 -16.74
CA LEU A 378 -11.10 -14.71 -16.58
C LEU A 378 -11.84 -14.46 -17.89
N GLY A 379 -11.34 -14.96 -19.03
CA GLY A 379 -11.94 -14.75 -20.35
C GLY A 379 -11.80 -13.29 -20.85
N ILE A 380 -10.71 -12.64 -20.49
CA ILE A 380 -10.41 -11.24 -20.86
C ILE A 380 -9.32 -11.21 -21.92
#